data_505ae27550f724ad9ecfa253d5cbd499
#
_entry.id   505ae27550f724ad9ecfa253d5cbd499
#
_cell.length_a   1.000
_cell.length_b   1.000
_cell.length_c   1.000
_cell.angle_alpha   90.00
_cell.angle_beta   90.00
_cell.angle_gamma   90.00
#
_symmetry.space_group_name_H-M   'P 1'
#
loop_
_entity.id
_entity.type
_entity.pdbx_description
1 polymer ?
#
loop_
_entity_poly.entity_id
_entity_poly.type
_entity_poly.pdbx_seq_one_letter_code
_entity_poly.pdbx_strand_id
1 'polypeptide(L)'
;MIDSSVFDRDDALLFFDGEHSRKTVLAAFAAADVTWVAWKVDGRIHLRLWTKNEREATANITKILGVRPSRRAFKPRKRRTPLSITDLSIMDALVDNPKVPFGELLKTTGLSSKTIRKHLSLLLETKTISIDPLLGALTDSGELIYPLVVDGSVSMDNVRKIMGESAQTHYTLEPPMKHVLCRASSLADVISKTRVLEKVQGVNYVTITLNREVLVSTDLRHSLIREEIRKLEKNRKK
;
A
#
# COMPACT_ATOMS: atom_id res chain seq x y z
N MET A 1 4.43 1.56 5.83
CA MET A 1 4.23 2.09 4.45
C MET A 1 4.25 3.62 4.50
N ILE A 2 4.70 4.28 3.43
CA ILE A 2 4.72 5.75 3.29
C ILE A 2 3.43 6.20 2.61
N ASP A 3 2.87 7.34 3.02
CA ASP A 3 1.73 7.95 2.34
C ASP A 3 2.19 8.62 1.03
N SER A 4 1.54 8.31 -0.09
CA SER A 4 1.88 8.83 -1.42
C SER A 4 1.75 10.36 -1.54
N SER A 5 0.89 10.98 -0.74
CA SER A 5 0.68 12.43 -0.74
C SER A 5 1.94 13.22 -0.39
N VAL A 6 2.91 12.57 0.27
CA VAL A 6 4.23 13.14 0.56
C VAL A 6 4.97 13.57 -0.72
N PHE A 7 4.81 12.79 -1.80
CA PHE A 7 5.58 12.94 -3.03
C PHE A 7 4.85 13.69 -4.15
N ASP A 8 3.69 14.28 -3.87
CA ASP A 8 2.85 14.94 -4.88
C ASP A 8 2.58 14.03 -6.09
N ARG A 9 2.19 12.79 -5.80
CA ARG A 9 1.85 11.76 -6.80
C ARG A 9 0.46 11.24 -6.58
N ASP A 10 -0.21 10.87 -7.67
CA ASP A 10 -1.43 10.11 -7.63
C ASP A 10 -1.14 8.68 -7.15
N ASP A 11 -2.04 8.15 -6.36
CA ASP A 11 -1.99 6.80 -5.81
C ASP A 11 -3.12 5.98 -6.44
N ALA A 12 -2.78 5.24 -7.47
CA ALA A 12 -3.72 4.43 -8.22
C ALA A 12 -3.53 2.95 -7.92
N LEU A 13 -4.64 2.24 -7.77
CA LEU A 13 -4.70 0.78 -7.67
C LEU A 13 -5.38 0.24 -8.93
N LEU A 14 -4.67 -0.58 -9.67
CA LEU A 14 -5.11 -1.22 -10.89
C LEU A 14 -5.36 -2.70 -10.66
N PHE A 15 -6.45 -3.21 -11.22
CA PHE A 15 -6.85 -4.61 -11.13
C PHE A 15 -6.80 -5.21 -12.53
N PHE A 16 -6.10 -6.31 -12.69
CA PHE A 16 -5.98 -7.02 -13.97
C PHE A 16 -6.47 -8.44 -13.79
N ASP A 17 -7.47 -8.79 -14.58
CA ASP A 17 -8.01 -10.15 -14.65
C ASP A 17 -7.18 -10.99 -15.61
N GLY A 18 -7.42 -12.30 -15.59
CA GLY A 18 -6.70 -13.28 -16.38
C GLY A 18 -5.50 -13.89 -15.65
N GLU A 19 -4.94 -14.90 -16.28
CA GLU A 19 -3.77 -15.61 -15.76
C GLU A 19 -2.49 -14.97 -16.31
N HIS A 20 -1.58 -14.61 -15.42
CA HIS A 20 -0.31 -13.98 -15.77
C HIS A 20 0.87 -14.85 -15.33
N SER A 21 1.89 -14.96 -16.20
CA SER A 21 3.12 -15.65 -15.85
C SER A 21 3.96 -14.83 -14.85
N ARG A 22 4.80 -15.51 -14.07
CA ARG A 22 5.72 -14.81 -13.15
C ARG A 22 6.64 -13.83 -13.90
N LYS A 23 7.08 -14.18 -15.10
CA LYS A 23 7.90 -13.31 -15.96
C LYS A 23 7.17 -11.99 -16.28
N THR A 24 5.91 -12.07 -16.63
CA THR A 24 5.07 -10.90 -16.94
C THR A 24 4.82 -10.05 -15.68
N VAL A 25 4.58 -10.70 -14.54
CA VAL A 25 4.43 -10.01 -13.24
C VAL A 25 5.69 -9.23 -12.87
N LEU A 26 6.87 -9.84 -13.01
CA LEU A 26 8.15 -9.19 -12.76
C LEU A 26 8.41 -8.03 -13.73
N ALA A 27 8.06 -8.17 -15.00
CA ALA A 27 8.17 -7.09 -15.97
C ALA A 27 7.25 -5.90 -15.62
N ALA A 28 6.02 -6.16 -15.18
CA ALA A 28 5.11 -5.13 -14.71
C ALA A 28 5.63 -4.45 -13.42
N PHE A 29 6.21 -5.23 -12.50
CA PHE A 29 6.81 -4.70 -11.27
C PHE A 29 8.02 -3.80 -11.54
N ALA A 30 8.83 -4.12 -12.54
CA ALA A 30 9.99 -3.32 -12.94
C ALA A 30 9.62 -2.02 -13.70
N ALA A 31 8.36 -1.82 -14.04
CA ALA A 31 7.93 -0.59 -14.71
C ALA A 31 8.01 0.61 -13.77
N ALA A 32 8.29 1.78 -14.35
CA ALA A 32 8.35 3.03 -13.60
C ALA A 32 7.03 3.30 -12.85
N ASP A 33 7.14 3.95 -11.70
CA ASP A 33 6.02 4.33 -10.84
C ASP A 33 5.29 3.16 -10.13
N VAL A 34 5.65 1.90 -10.36
CA VAL A 34 5.08 0.75 -9.66
C VAL A 34 5.69 0.61 -8.27
N THR A 35 4.85 0.77 -7.23
CA THR A 35 5.28 0.66 -5.84
C THR A 35 5.04 -0.70 -5.23
N TRP A 36 4.08 -1.44 -5.81
CA TRP A 36 3.64 -2.70 -5.25
C TRP A 36 2.87 -3.52 -6.29
N VAL A 37 3.10 -4.83 -6.29
CA VAL A 37 2.33 -5.80 -7.08
C VAL A 37 1.94 -6.96 -6.18
N ALA A 38 0.66 -7.32 -6.16
CA ALA A 38 0.18 -8.57 -5.58
C ALA A 38 -0.27 -9.50 -6.70
N TRP A 39 0.48 -10.56 -6.89
CA TRP A 39 0.11 -11.64 -7.76
C TRP A 39 -0.77 -12.63 -7.00
N LYS A 40 -1.97 -12.88 -7.50
CA LYS A 40 -2.98 -13.70 -6.85
C LYS A 40 -2.84 -15.18 -7.20
N VAL A 41 -3.38 -16.03 -6.34
CA VAL A 41 -3.37 -17.50 -6.54
C VAL A 41 -4.10 -17.89 -7.83
N ASP A 42 -5.14 -17.16 -8.19
CA ASP A 42 -5.94 -17.32 -9.41
C ASP A 42 -5.34 -16.65 -10.67
N GLY A 43 -4.10 -16.18 -10.60
CA GLY A 43 -3.38 -15.56 -11.70
C GLY A 43 -3.60 -14.06 -11.86
N ARG A 44 -4.65 -13.49 -11.28
CA ARG A 44 -4.93 -12.04 -11.32
C ARG A 44 -3.80 -11.20 -10.70
N ILE A 45 -3.74 -9.94 -11.09
CA ILE A 45 -2.76 -8.98 -10.55
C ILE A 45 -3.49 -7.77 -9.97
N HIS A 46 -3.14 -7.38 -8.76
CA HIS A 46 -3.40 -6.04 -8.24
C HIS A 46 -2.08 -5.27 -8.20
N LEU A 47 -2.07 -4.08 -8.75
CA LEU A 47 -0.87 -3.27 -8.92
C LEU A 47 -1.12 -1.85 -8.43
N ARG A 48 -0.16 -1.27 -7.69
CA ARG A 48 -0.25 0.09 -7.18
C ARG A 48 0.80 0.97 -7.83
N LEU A 49 0.34 2.12 -8.29
CA LEU A 49 1.16 3.15 -8.90
C LEU A 49 1.23 4.39 -7.99
N TRP A 50 2.42 4.98 -7.92
CA TRP A 50 2.62 6.36 -7.47
C TRP A 50 3.16 7.17 -8.64
N THR A 51 2.30 7.90 -9.32
CA THR A 51 2.64 8.52 -10.60
C THR A 51 2.20 9.98 -10.68
N LYS A 52 2.87 10.75 -11.53
CA LYS A 52 2.45 12.11 -11.93
C LYS A 52 1.47 12.07 -13.11
N ASN A 53 1.46 10.99 -13.87
CA ASN A 53 0.60 10.80 -15.04
C ASN A 53 0.03 9.38 -15.05
N GLU A 54 -1.12 9.22 -14.39
CA GLU A 54 -1.79 7.91 -14.27
C GLU A 54 -2.12 7.29 -15.63
N ARG A 55 -2.56 8.11 -16.57
CA ARG A 55 -2.96 7.63 -17.89
C ARG A 55 -1.78 6.98 -18.65
N GLU A 56 -0.63 7.62 -18.62
CA GLU A 56 0.59 7.12 -19.26
C GLU A 56 1.12 5.88 -18.56
N ALA A 57 1.20 5.91 -17.22
CA ALA A 57 1.64 4.77 -16.42
C ALA A 57 0.73 3.55 -16.64
N THR A 58 -0.60 3.74 -16.66
CA THR A 58 -1.56 2.67 -16.95
C THR A 58 -1.41 2.13 -18.37
N ALA A 59 -1.18 2.99 -19.35
CA ALA A 59 -0.96 2.55 -20.73
C ALA A 59 0.31 1.68 -20.87
N ASN A 60 1.39 2.06 -20.17
CA ASN A 60 2.63 1.29 -20.11
C ASN A 60 2.40 -0.11 -19.52
N ILE A 61 1.73 -0.18 -18.38
CA ILE A 61 1.40 -1.46 -17.73
C ILE A 61 0.50 -2.32 -18.63
N THR A 62 -0.50 -1.71 -19.25
CA THR A 62 -1.38 -2.39 -20.24
C THR A 62 -0.57 -3.03 -21.36
N LYS A 63 0.44 -2.33 -21.89
CA LYS A 63 1.33 -2.87 -22.94
C LYS A 63 2.16 -4.04 -22.44
N ILE A 64 2.67 -3.99 -21.20
CA ILE A 64 3.47 -5.06 -20.60
C ILE A 64 2.62 -6.31 -20.33
N LEU A 65 1.41 -6.13 -19.77
CA LEU A 65 0.51 -7.22 -19.43
C LEU A 65 -0.29 -7.75 -20.61
N GLY A 66 -0.38 -7.00 -21.72
CA GLY A 66 -1.20 -7.35 -22.88
C GLY A 66 -2.71 -7.22 -22.66
N VAL A 67 -3.14 -6.72 -21.52
CA VAL A 67 -4.55 -6.60 -21.13
C VAL A 67 -4.80 -5.28 -20.40
N ARG A 68 -5.97 -4.68 -20.61
CA ARG A 68 -6.37 -3.47 -19.87
C ARG A 68 -6.80 -3.82 -18.46
N PRO A 69 -6.62 -2.89 -17.50
CA PRO A 69 -7.15 -3.11 -16.17
C PRO A 69 -8.68 -3.23 -16.24
N SER A 70 -9.23 -4.26 -15.62
CA SER A 70 -10.68 -4.46 -15.46
C SER A 70 -11.28 -3.41 -14.53
N ARG A 71 -10.44 -2.89 -13.63
CA ARG A 71 -10.84 -1.87 -12.66
C ARG A 71 -9.68 -0.97 -12.31
N ARG A 72 -10.01 0.29 -12.05
CA ARG A 72 -9.09 1.31 -11.53
C ARG A 72 -9.72 1.97 -10.32
N ALA A 73 -8.91 2.20 -9.30
CA ALA A 73 -9.32 2.90 -8.12
C ALA A 73 -8.20 3.84 -7.64
N PHE A 74 -8.56 4.92 -6.99
CA PHE A 74 -7.64 5.97 -6.59
C PHE A 74 -7.76 6.21 -5.09
N LYS A 75 -6.63 6.38 -4.42
CA LYS A 75 -6.64 6.89 -3.06
C LYS A 75 -6.96 8.38 -3.12
N PRO A 76 -7.97 8.87 -2.38
CA PRO A 76 -8.26 10.31 -2.33
C PRO A 76 -7.02 11.11 -1.93
N ARG A 77 -6.73 12.17 -2.68
CA ARG A 77 -5.61 13.06 -2.34
C ARG A 77 -5.85 13.69 -0.98
N LYS A 78 -4.90 13.55 -0.09
CA LYS A 78 -4.86 14.27 1.17
C LYS A 78 -4.05 15.54 1.00
N ARG A 79 -4.30 16.52 1.87
CA ARG A 79 -3.44 17.69 1.96
C ARG A 79 -2.02 17.23 2.31
N ARG A 80 -1.05 17.68 1.54
CA ARG A 80 0.36 17.36 1.75
C ARG A 80 0.80 17.82 3.15
N THR A 81 1.38 16.92 3.90
CA THR A 81 2.04 17.25 5.16
C THR A 81 3.44 17.79 4.84
N PRO A 82 3.78 19.02 5.22
CA PRO A 82 5.14 19.51 5.06
C PRO A 82 6.12 18.62 5.83
N LEU A 83 7.14 18.12 5.16
CA LEU A 83 8.18 17.30 5.76
C LEU A 83 9.50 18.07 5.81
N SER A 84 10.27 17.85 6.86
CA SER A 84 11.64 18.30 6.97
C SER A 84 12.60 17.28 6.34
N ILE A 85 13.84 17.71 6.07
CA ILE A 85 14.91 16.78 5.65
C ILE A 85 15.13 15.69 6.71
N THR A 86 14.99 16.04 7.99
CA THR A 86 15.06 15.08 9.11
C THR A 86 13.99 13.98 9.00
N ASP A 87 12.74 14.35 8.70
CA ASP A 87 11.65 13.39 8.49
C ASP A 87 11.97 12.44 7.34
N LEU A 88 12.41 13.00 6.21
CA LEU A 88 12.76 12.25 5.02
C LEU A 88 13.95 11.31 5.26
N SER A 89 14.96 11.74 6.01
CA SER A 89 16.13 10.90 6.35
C SER A 89 15.72 9.71 7.24
N ILE A 90 14.82 9.93 8.21
CA ILE A 90 14.29 8.85 9.04
C ILE A 90 13.45 7.89 8.17
N MET A 91 12.62 8.42 7.28
CA MET A 91 11.81 7.60 6.36
C MET A 91 12.69 6.75 5.44
N ASP A 92 13.76 7.34 4.87
CA ASP A 92 14.70 6.62 3.99
C ASP A 92 15.36 5.44 4.71
N ALA A 93 15.80 5.64 5.95
CA ALA A 93 16.41 4.58 6.77
C ALA A 93 15.44 3.45 7.16
N LEU A 94 14.12 3.69 7.10
CA LEU A 94 13.08 2.71 7.43
C LEU A 94 12.50 1.99 6.20
N VAL A 95 12.85 2.38 4.97
CA VAL A 95 12.26 1.82 3.75
C VAL A 95 12.52 0.33 3.61
N ASP A 96 13.77 -0.11 3.79
CA ASP A 96 14.15 -1.50 3.60
C ASP A 96 13.83 -2.37 4.82
N ASN A 97 14.00 -1.80 6.01
CA ASN A 97 13.73 -2.52 7.25
C ASN A 97 12.99 -1.63 8.27
N PRO A 98 11.66 -1.67 8.31
CA PRO A 98 10.90 -0.88 9.28
C PRO A 98 11.08 -1.34 10.75
N LYS A 99 11.73 -2.49 10.97
CA LYS A 99 12.07 -3.04 12.29
C LYS A 99 13.56 -2.85 12.64
N VAL A 100 14.26 -1.98 11.93
CA VAL A 100 15.68 -1.70 12.20
C VAL A 100 15.88 -1.34 13.69
N PRO A 101 16.89 -1.90 14.36
CA PRO A 101 17.19 -1.56 15.75
C PRO A 101 17.44 -0.07 15.91
N PHE A 102 16.93 0.52 17.00
CA PHE A 102 17.01 1.96 17.23
C PHE A 102 18.46 2.49 17.20
N GLY A 103 19.42 1.71 17.72
CA GLY A 103 20.85 2.06 17.67
C GLY A 103 21.43 2.13 16.24
N GLU A 104 20.92 1.30 15.34
CA GLU A 104 21.30 1.34 13.92
C GLU A 104 20.66 2.55 13.22
N LEU A 105 19.41 2.87 13.54
CA LEU A 105 18.74 4.07 13.03
C LEU A 105 19.49 5.36 13.43
N LEU A 106 20.03 5.43 14.66
CA LEU A 106 20.91 6.51 15.10
C LEU A 106 22.16 6.62 14.22
N LYS A 107 22.83 5.50 13.97
CA LYS A 107 24.07 5.46 13.16
C LYS A 107 23.79 5.86 11.72
N THR A 108 22.75 5.32 11.12
CA THR A 108 22.39 5.54 9.71
C THR A 108 21.98 7.00 9.46
N THR A 109 21.22 7.61 10.37
CA THR A 109 20.74 8.97 10.19
C THR A 109 21.68 10.05 10.72
N GLY A 110 22.60 9.71 11.62
CA GLY A 110 23.45 10.68 12.33
C GLY A 110 22.68 11.59 13.29
N LEU A 111 21.41 11.31 13.56
CA LEU A 111 20.54 12.15 14.39
C LEU A 111 20.59 11.75 15.86
N SER A 112 20.27 12.69 16.77
CA SER A 112 20.16 12.39 18.19
C SER A 112 18.92 11.51 18.49
N SER A 113 18.99 10.69 19.56
CA SER A 113 17.87 9.87 20.04
C SER A 113 16.59 10.70 20.26
N LYS A 114 16.74 11.88 20.86
CA LYS A 114 15.62 12.81 21.11
C LYS A 114 14.97 13.27 19.81
N THR A 115 15.78 13.60 18.79
CA THR A 115 15.31 14.03 17.47
C THR A 115 14.54 12.92 16.78
N ILE A 116 15.12 11.71 16.71
CA ILE A 116 14.46 10.57 16.04
C ILE A 116 13.13 10.25 16.72
N ARG A 117 13.09 10.13 18.04
CA ARG A 117 11.83 9.83 18.76
C ARG A 117 10.75 10.85 18.46
N LYS A 118 11.08 12.15 18.52
CA LYS A 118 10.12 13.23 18.24
C LYS A 118 9.56 13.15 16.83
N HIS A 119 10.42 13.01 15.81
CA HIS A 119 10.01 12.98 14.42
C HIS A 119 9.27 11.68 14.07
N LEU A 120 9.73 10.53 14.57
CA LEU A 120 9.08 9.25 14.34
C LEU A 120 7.67 9.21 14.94
N SER A 121 7.47 9.70 16.17
CA SER A 121 6.14 9.82 16.78
C SER A 121 5.23 10.68 15.92
N LEU A 122 5.70 11.86 15.47
CA LEU A 122 4.91 12.74 14.62
C LEU A 122 4.53 12.08 13.28
N LEU A 123 5.48 11.39 12.63
CA LEU A 123 5.23 10.67 11.37
C LEU A 123 4.18 9.55 11.52
N LEU A 124 4.18 8.84 12.65
CA LEU A 124 3.20 7.81 12.97
C LEU A 124 1.83 8.40 13.33
N GLU A 125 1.78 9.42 14.18
CA GLU A 125 0.55 10.11 14.62
C GLU A 125 -0.19 10.75 13.44
N THR A 126 0.56 11.40 12.55
CA THR A 126 0.00 12.00 11.32
C THR A 126 -0.34 10.98 10.23
N LYS A 127 -0.04 9.70 10.46
CA LYS A 127 -0.17 8.62 9.48
C LYS A 127 0.59 8.91 8.16
N THR A 128 1.63 9.70 8.23
CA THR A 128 2.57 9.94 7.12
C THR A 128 3.33 8.65 6.78
N ILE A 129 3.67 7.88 7.82
CA ILE A 129 4.14 6.51 7.69
C ILE A 129 3.21 5.57 8.46
N SER A 130 3.11 4.32 7.99
CA SER A 130 2.51 3.22 8.73
C SER A 130 3.41 1.99 8.61
N ILE A 131 3.46 1.18 9.65
CA ILE A 131 4.15 -0.11 9.63
C ILE A 131 3.08 -1.16 9.42
N ASP A 132 2.99 -1.66 8.21
CA ASP A 132 2.02 -2.68 7.84
C ASP A 132 2.76 -4.02 7.64
N PRO A 133 2.21 -5.13 8.13
CA PRO A 133 2.78 -6.44 7.89
C PRO A 133 2.73 -6.76 6.39
N LEU A 134 3.86 -7.13 5.81
CA LEU A 134 3.93 -7.72 4.48
C LEU A 134 3.86 -9.23 4.65
N LEU A 135 2.66 -9.78 4.53
CA LEU A 135 2.42 -11.17 4.86
C LEU A 135 2.05 -11.96 3.60
N GLY A 136 2.60 -13.16 3.49
CA GLY A 136 2.12 -14.18 2.57
C GLY A 136 0.68 -14.60 2.91
N ALA A 137 0.11 -15.50 2.14
CA ALA A 137 -1.25 -15.99 2.37
C ALA A 137 -1.41 -16.78 3.69
N LEU A 138 -0.30 -17.31 4.21
CA LEU A 138 -0.26 -18.03 5.48
C LEU A 138 0.83 -17.44 6.37
N THR A 139 0.55 -17.35 7.67
CA THR A 139 1.53 -17.01 8.70
C THR A 139 2.10 -18.29 9.32
N ASP A 140 3.20 -18.17 10.05
CA ASP A 140 3.77 -19.28 10.85
C ASP A 140 2.78 -19.76 11.94
N SER A 141 1.81 -18.94 12.33
CA SER A 141 0.74 -19.31 13.26
C SER A 141 -0.40 -20.12 12.60
N GLY A 142 -0.34 -20.35 11.28
CA GLY A 142 -1.40 -21.03 10.54
C GLY A 142 -2.63 -20.13 10.21
N GLU A 143 -2.57 -18.85 10.55
CA GLU A 143 -3.63 -17.92 10.20
C GLU A 143 -3.60 -17.57 8.71
N LEU A 144 -4.78 -17.50 8.10
CA LEU A 144 -4.97 -16.99 6.76
C LEU A 144 -4.88 -15.47 6.75
N ILE A 145 -4.04 -14.91 5.87
CA ILE A 145 -4.02 -13.49 5.57
C ILE A 145 -4.51 -13.27 4.15
N TYR A 146 -5.53 -12.44 4.03
CA TYR A 146 -6.20 -12.23 2.77
C TYR A 146 -6.63 -10.78 2.56
N PRO A 147 -6.44 -10.24 1.35
CA PRO A 147 -7.07 -9.01 0.93
C PRO A 147 -8.57 -9.21 0.72
N LEU A 148 -9.34 -8.29 1.28
CA LEU A 148 -10.77 -8.15 1.09
C LEU A 148 -11.00 -6.85 0.32
N VAL A 149 -11.69 -6.92 -0.81
CA VAL A 149 -12.13 -5.76 -1.57
C VAL A 149 -13.64 -5.67 -1.42
N VAL A 150 -14.11 -4.58 -0.81
CA VAL A 150 -15.54 -4.28 -0.68
C VAL A 150 -15.88 -3.15 -1.63
N ASP A 151 -16.67 -3.44 -2.62
CA ASP A 151 -17.20 -2.48 -3.56
C ASP A 151 -18.44 -1.81 -2.99
N GLY A 152 -18.50 -0.49 -3.11
CA GLY A 152 -19.64 0.27 -2.64
C GLY A 152 -19.30 1.37 -1.64
N SER A 153 -20.34 2.06 -1.19
CA SER A 153 -20.26 3.23 -0.32
C SER A 153 -20.27 2.91 1.18
N VAL A 154 -20.19 1.62 1.55
CA VAL A 154 -20.19 1.19 2.96
C VAL A 154 -19.11 1.90 3.77
N SER A 155 -19.41 2.31 5.00
CA SER A 155 -18.43 2.92 5.90
C SER A 155 -17.40 1.90 6.39
N MET A 156 -16.17 2.37 6.67
CA MET A 156 -15.16 1.49 7.30
C MET A 156 -15.56 1.01 8.69
N ASP A 157 -16.36 1.77 9.40
CA ASP A 157 -16.83 1.38 10.73
C ASP A 157 -17.79 0.17 10.64
N ASN A 158 -18.64 0.13 9.63
CA ASN A 158 -19.49 -1.05 9.36
C ASN A 158 -18.63 -2.26 8.96
N VAL A 159 -17.63 -2.08 8.11
CA VAL A 159 -16.68 -3.15 7.76
C VAL A 159 -15.97 -3.68 9.00
N ARG A 160 -15.44 -2.80 9.86
CA ARG A 160 -14.76 -3.17 11.10
C ARG A 160 -15.68 -3.86 12.09
N LYS A 161 -16.93 -3.40 12.21
CA LYS A 161 -17.91 -4.01 13.11
C LYS A 161 -18.15 -5.48 12.79
N ILE A 162 -18.13 -5.84 11.50
CA ILE A 162 -18.36 -7.22 11.04
C ILE A 162 -17.06 -8.03 11.06
N MET A 163 -15.97 -7.44 10.53
CA MET A 163 -14.69 -8.13 10.44
C MET A 163 -13.98 -8.22 11.79
N GLY A 164 -14.30 -7.32 12.72
CA GLY A 164 -13.69 -7.25 14.06
C GLY A 164 -12.18 -7.02 13.96
N GLU A 165 -11.42 -7.64 14.86
CA GLU A 165 -9.96 -7.61 14.89
C GLU A 165 -9.30 -8.24 13.65
N SER A 166 -10.07 -8.96 12.82
CA SER A 166 -9.59 -9.49 11.55
C SER A 166 -9.16 -8.39 10.58
N ALA A 167 -9.80 -7.21 10.60
CA ALA A 167 -9.44 -6.08 9.74
C ALA A 167 -8.20 -5.37 10.26
N GLN A 168 -7.04 -5.67 9.68
CA GLN A 168 -5.72 -5.15 10.09
C GLN A 168 -5.48 -3.72 9.57
N THR A 169 -5.39 -3.58 8.25
CA THR A 169 -5.18 -2.31 7.57
C THR A 169 -6.20 -2.12 6.47
N HIS A 170 -6.48 -0.87 6.13
CA HIS A 170 -7.48 -0.58 5.11
C HIS A 170 -7.13 0.68 4.30
N TYR A 171 -7.65 0.71 3.08
CA TYR A 171 -7.64 1.86 2.20
C TYR A 171 -9.06 2.14 1.72
N THR A 172 -9.49 3.41 1.83
CA THR A 172 -10.66 3.91 1.13
C THR A 172 -10.22 4.43 -0.22
N LEU A 173 -10.92 4.05 -1.28
CA LEU A 173 -10.58 4.33 -2.67
C LEU A 173 -11.77 4.94 -3.40
N GLU A 174 -11.52 5.59 -4.54
CA GLU A 174 -12.49 6.13 -5.48
C GLU A 174 -12.32 5.45 -6.85
N PRO A 175 -13.40 4.99 -7.53
CA PRO A 175 -14.80 4.98 -7.06
C PRO A 175 -14.98 4.24 -5.74
N PRO A 176 -16.10 4.42 -5.03
CA PRO A 176 -16.29 3.92 -3.67
C PRO A 176 -15.92 2.45 -3.52
N MET A 177 -14.81 2.21 -2.83
CA MET A 177 -14.26 0.88 -2.57
C MET A 177 -13.47 0.90 -1.27
N LYS A 178 -13.46 -0.24 -0.57
CA LYS A 178 -12.57 -0.49 0.55
C LYS A 178 -11.64 -1.65 0.20
N HIS A 179 -10.36 -1.44 0.32
CA HIS A 179 -9.37 -2.52 0.26
C HIS A 179 -8.87 -2.75 1.67
N VAL A 180 -9.11 -3.94 2.22
CA VAL A 180 -8.83 -4.28 3.61
C VAL A 180 -7.93 -5.50 3.64
N LEU A 181 -6.85 -5.44 4.42
CA LEU A 181 -6.06 -6.63 4.73
C LEU A 181 -6.67 -7.29 5.97
N CYS A 182 -7.06 -8.52 5.84
CA CYS A 182 -7.72 -9.29 6.89
C CYS A 182 -6.91 -10.52 7.28
N ARG A 183 -7.13 -11.01 8.51
CA ARG A 183 -6.66 -12.30 8.97
C ARG A 183 -7.82 -13.16 9.47
N ALA A 184 -7.68 -14.48 9.39
CA ALA A 184 -8.65 -15.43 9.91
C ALA A 184 -7.98 -16.73 10.33
N SER A 185 -8.55 -17.40 11.30
CA SER A 185 -8.12 -18.71 11.77
C SER A 185 -8.59 -19.85 10.84
N SER A 186 -9.60 -19.60 10.02
CA SER A 186 -10.15 -20.60 9.10
C SER A 186 -10.85 -19.97 7.90
N LEU A 187 -10.95 -20.73 6.81
CA LEU A 187 -11.73 -20.34 5.64
C LEU A 187 -13.24 -20.22 5.95
N ALA A 188 -13.74 -21.02 6.89
CA ALA A 188 -15.13 -20.95 7.32
C ALA A 188 -15.47 -19.59 7.96
N ASP A 189 -14.56 -19.05 8.80
CA ASP A 189 -14.71 -17.72 9.38
C ASP A 189 -14.72 -16.63 8.30
N VAL A 190 -13.81 -16.73 7.32
CA VAL A 190 -13.77 -15.82 6.16
C VAL A 190 -15.11 -15.80 5.43
N ILE A 191 -15.62 -16.98 5.05
CA ILE A 191 -16.88 -17.11 4.30
C ILE A 191 -18.06 -16.58 5.11
N SER A 192 -18.12 -16.89 6.40
CA SER A 192 -19.20 -16.44 7.30
C SER A 192 -19.27 -14.92 7.37
N LYS A 193 -18.13 -14.27 7.68
CA LYS A 193 -18.06 -12.81 7.78
C LYS A 193 -18.34 -12.11 6.45
N THR A 194 -17.85 -12.66 5.35
CA THR A 194 -18.09 -12.11 4.01
C THR A 194 -19.58 -12.14 3.66
N ARG A 195 -20.27 -13.23 3.92
CA ARG A 195 -21.74 -13.33 3.70
C ARG A 195 -22.54 -12.32 4.52
N VAL A 196 -22.09 -11.99 5.73
CA VAL A 196 -22.72 -10.93 6.53
C VAL A 196 -22.46 -9.56 5.91
N LEU A 197 -21.22 -9.33 5.46
CA LEU A 197 -20.83 -8.05 4.86
C LEU A 197 -21.56 -7.78 3.53
N GLU A 198 -21.79 -8.80 2.71
CA GLU A 198 -22.53 -8.71 1.44
C GLU A 198 -23.99 -8.25 1.63
N LYS A 199 -24.56 -8.43 2.82
CA LYS A 199 -25.95 -7.99 3.15
C LYS A 199 -26.02 -6.56 3.68
N VAL A 200 -24.89 -5.89 3.86
CA VAL A 200 -24.84 -4.52 4.39
C VAL A 200 -25.25 -3.52 3.33
N GLN A 201 -26.12 -2.60 3.69
CA GLN A 201 -26.52 -1.52 2.81
C GLN A 201 -25.29 -0.72 2.32
N GLY A 202 -25.24 -0.49 1.02
CA GLY A 202 -24.11 0.21 0.37
C GLY A 202 -22.97 -0.71 -0.06
N VAL A 203 -23.05 -2.02 0.17
CA VAL A 203 -22.16 -3.03 -0.41
C VAL A 203 -22.75 -3.51 -1.72
N ASN A 204 -22.02 -3.41 -2.81
CA ASN A 204 -22.41 -3.93 -4.11
C ASN A 204 -21.94 -5.38 -4.26
N TYR A 205 -20.67 -5.64 -3.94
CA TYR A 205 -20.10 -6.99 -3.88
C TYR A 205 -18.83 -7.00 -3.03
N VAL A 206 -18.44 -8.20 -2.62
CA VAL A 206 -17.23 -8.44 -1.84
C VAL A 206 -16.35 -9.45 -2.58
N THR A 207 -15.07 -9.14 -2.72
CA THR A 207 -14.09 -10.04 -3.32
C THR A 207 -13.04 -10.41 -2.30
N ILE A 208 -12.83 -11.71 -2.12
CA ILE A 208 -11.72 -12.25 -1.34
C ILE A 208 -10.66 -12.73 -2.33
N THR A 209 -9.40 -12.45 -2.05
CA THR A 209 -8.28 -12.95 -2.85
C THR A 209 -7.17 -13.46 -1.95
N LEU A 210 -6.42 -14.43 -2.44
CA LEU A 210 -5.18 -14.88 -1.80
C LEU A 210 -3.99 -14.44 -2.64
N ASN A 211 -2.94 -13.96 -1.98
CA ASN A 211 -1.71 -13.59 -2.66
C ASN A 211 -0.82 -14.83 -2.82
N ARG A 212 -0.36 -15.08 -4.04
CA ARG A 212 0.73 -16.03 -4.32
C ARG A 212 2.08 -15.38 -3.99
N GLU A 213 2.25 -14.15 -4.42
CA GLU A 213 3.48 -13.37 -4.20
C GLU A 213 3.14 -11.89 -4.09
N VAL A 214 3.85 -11.17 -3.24
CA VAL A 214 3.75 -9.73 -3.11
C VAL A 214 5.12 -9.12 -3.29
N LEU A 215 5.25 -8.21 -4.25
CA LEU A 215 6.47 -7.50 -4.57
C LEU A 215 6.31 -6.03 -4.16
N VAL A 216 7.31 -5.47 -3.50
CA VAL A 216 7.30 -4.07 -3.05
C VAL A 216 8.57 -3.38 -3.52
N SER A 217 8.45 -2.27 -4.21
CA SER A 217 9.58 -1.49 -4.70
C SER A 217 10.12 -0.59 -3.59
N THR A 218 11.26 -0.95 -3.03
CA THR A 218 12.01 -0.09 -2.11
C THR A 218 12.83 0.95 -2.89
N ASP A 219 13.38 0.60 -4.04
CA ASP A 219 14.18 1.49 -4.90
C ASP A 219 13.40 2.73 -5.34
N LEU A 220 12.13 2.55 -5.76
CA LEU A 220 11.29 3.68 -6.11
C LEU A 220 11.06 4.60 -4.90
N ARG A 221 10.83 4.04 -3.72
CA ARG A 221 10.63 4.83 -2.50
C ARG A 221 11.88 5.62 -2.13
N HIS A 222 13.05 4.99 -2.15
CA HIS A 222 14.33 5.68 -1.95
C HIS A 222 14.54 6.80 -2.95
N SER A 223 14.28 6.54 -4.23
CA SER A 223 14.40 7.54 -5.29
C SER A 223 13.51 8.77 -5.03
N LEU A 224 12.25 8.55 -4.65
CA LEU A 224 11.30 9.62 -4.34
C LEU A 224 11.70 10.44 -3.11
N ILE A 225 12.14 9.78 -2.04
CA ILE A 225 12.63 10.47 -0.84
C ILE A 225 13.82 11.35 -1.17
N ARG A 226 14.80 10.83 -1.91
CA ARG A 226 15.98 11.58 -2.31
C ARG A 226 15.66 12.75 -3.25
N GLU A 227 14.65 12.60 -4.12
CA GLU A 227 14.13 13.70 -4.95
C GLU A 227 13.58 14.83 -4.06
N GLU A 228 12.79 14.51 -3.04
CA GLU A 228 12.23 15.51 -2.12
C GLU A 228 13.30 16.17 -1.24
N ILE A 229 14.28 15.43 -0.75
CA ILE A 229 15.42 16.01 -0.01
C ILE A 229 16.13 17.06 -0.89
N ARG A 230 16.46 16.71 -2.12
CA ARG A 230 17.13 17.64 -3.07
C ARG A 230 16.31 18.91 -3.35
N LYS A 231 14.98 18.79 -3.43
CA LYS A 231 14.09 19.96 -3.59
C LYS A 231 14.16 20.89 -2.37
N LEU A 232 14.11 20.32 -1.16
CA LEU A 232 14.17 21.09 0.08
C LEU A 232 15.54 21.78 0.26
N GLU A 233 16.63 21.12 -0.08
CA GLU A 233 17.98 21.70 -0.04
C GLU A 233 18.13 22.89 -0.99
N LYS A 234 17.60 22.77 -2.22
CA LYS A 234 17.61 23.89 -3.19
C LYS A 234 16.80 25.10 -2.70
N ASN A 235 15.66 24.86 -2.04
CA ASN A 235 14.82 25.94 -1.52
C ASN A 235 15.44 26.65 -0.29
N ARG A 236 16.34 26.00 0.45
CA ARG A 236 17.07 26.62 1.58
C ARG A 236 18.22 27.54 1.14
N LYS A 237 18.69 27.37 -0.10
CA LYS A 237 19.81 28.16 -0.66
C LYS A 237 19.36 29.41 -1.42
N LYS A 238 18.06 29.59 -1.58
CA LYS A 238 17.40 30.78 -2.11
C LYS A 238 16.91 31.69 -0.98
#